data_6cb27956b236d0a9a9fa282f258dee0c
#
_entry.id   6cb27956b236d0a9a9fa282f258dee0c
#
_cell.length_a   1.000
_cell.length_b   1.000
_cell.length_c   1.000
_cell.angle_alpha   90.00
_cell.angle_beta   90.00
_cell.angle_gamma   90.00
#
_symmetry.space_group_name_H-M   'P 1'
#
loop_
_entity.id
_entity.type
_entity.pdbx_description
1 polymer ?
#
loop_
_entity_poly.entity_id
_entity_poly.type
_entity_poly.pdbx_seq_one_letter_code
_entity_poly.pdbx_strand_id
1 'polypeptide(L)'
;MRTPAALARLVPDHARAMKAVMVETGGWGGIAHYAWNLCAALAGAGVEVSLLTNREWELGHLPCRFEVDRGFAGDVGYLRNVKALRDQLARSQPDVVHVQSLLSTRLDALLWPVIRRRVPVVMTVHNVRTHERIRWDDWTLWRCFAAADAVVVHTQRAADVARRRLPTGARIECIHHGDAGFLQGGGRPDRLGARAGLGLPSQAKIVLAFGAIRPYKGLHGVIAALAELRRRHPDTWLVIAGPLLAGSEDEYRSAIRRAAVDDAVVFRPRYVPAKDVAAYFAAADVAVFNYRDITDSGSLRLACDMGTPVVATAVGSFREFLTDGRTARLVEPGDAQALVAALGAVLADPESAARMAQAARALAASAWSWAESAKATARLYEAIARGGA
;
A
#
# COMPACT_ATOMS: atom_id res chain seq x y z
N MET A 1 -44.09 15.20 52.68
CA MET A 1 -44.31 15.04 51.22
C MET A 1 -43.31 15.90 50.47
N ARG A 2 -42.24 15.36 49.99
CA ARG A 2 -41.28 16.03 49.08
C ARG A 2 -41.27 15.20 47.81
N THR A 3 -41.63 15.84 46.70
CA THR A 3 -41.76 15.34 45.35
C THR A 3 -40.43 14.79 44.78
N PRO A 4 -40.44 13.68 44.03
CA PRO A 4 -39.23 13.14 43.39
C PRO A 4 -39.07 13.77 42.01
N ALA A 5 -38.37 14.89 41.93
CA ALA A 5 -38.06 15.60 40.68
C ALA A 5 -36.56 15.88 40.53
N ALA A 6 -35.70 14.93 40.90
CA ALA A 6 -34.24 15.15 40.86
C ALA A 6 -33.43 13.94 40.34
N LEU A 7 -34.02 13.03 39.54
CA LEU A 7 -33.33 11.85 39.02
C LEU A 7 -33.37 11.73 37.47
N ALA A 8 -33.62 12.84 36.78
CA ALA A 8 -33.71 12.87 35.32
C ALA A 8 -32.59 13.71 34.67
N ARG A 9 -31.32 13.54 35.10
CA ARG A 9 -30.16 14.09 34.37
C ARG A 9 -28.91 13.27 34.67
N LEU A 10 -28.76 12.13 34.06
CA LEU A 10 -27.48 11.42 33.81
C LEU A 10 -27.75 10.30 32.76
N VAL A 11 -28.35 10.68 31.63
CA VAL A 11 -28.08 9.95 30.38
C VAL A 11 -26.84 10.60 29.83
N PRO A 12 -25.69 9.89 29.59
CA PRO A 12 -24.56 10.47 28.90
C PRO A 12 -25.08 10.92 27.54
N ASP A 13 -24.85 12.19 27.25
CA ASP A 13 -24.98 12.77 25.91
C ASP A 13 -24.34 11.76 24.94
N HIS A 14 -25.15 11.17 24.05
CA HIS A 14 -24.63 10.27 23.03
C HIS A 14 -23.65 11.11 22.23
N ALA A 15 -22.35 10.98 22.52
CA ALA A 15 -21.30 11.68 21.82
C ALA A 15 -21.55 11.45 20.31
N ARG A 16 -21.88 12.52 19.59
CA ARG A 16 -22.12 12.48 18.16
C ARG A 16 -20.98 11.71 17.49
N ALA A 17 -21.30 10.72 16.65
CA ALA A 17 -20.30 9.95 15.93
C ALA A 17 -19.36 10.91 15.16
N MET A 18 -18.05 10.70 15.27
CA MET A 18 -17.04 11.43 14.52
C MET A 18 -17.28 11.28 13.03
N LYS A 19 -17.34 12.39 12.28
CA LYS A 19 -17.53 12.39 10.84
C LYS A 19 -16.22 12.64 10.12
N ALA A 20 -15.83 11.78 9.20
CA ALA A 20 -14.61 11.89 8.42
C ALA A 20 -14.86 11.84 6.91
N VAL A 21 -14.27 12.76 6.16
CA VAL A 21 -14.17 12.67 4.70
C VAL A 21 -12.79 12.15 4.33
N MET A 22 -12.74 10.97 3.72
CA MET A 22 -11.53 10.40 3.14
C MET A 22 -11.40 10.87 1.69
N VAL A 23 -10.24 11.41 1.31
CA VAL A 23 -9.96 11.90 -0.06
C VAL A 23 -8.92 11.02 -0.71
N GLU A 24 -9.32 10.33 -1.78
CA GLU A 24 -8.46 9.48 -2.60
C GLU A 24 -8.73 9.80 -4.08
N THR A 25 -7.71 10.19 -4.85
CA THR A 25 -7.89 10.80 -6.17
C THR A 25 -7.70 9.84 -7.33
N GLY A 26 -7.03 8.70 -7.11
CA GLY A 26 -6.64 7.76 -8.17
C GLY A 26 -7.73 6.78 -8.59
N GLY A 27 -8.51 6.28 -7.65
CA GLY A 27 -9.58 5.30 -7.86
C GLY A 27 -9.10 3.86 -8.05
N TRP A 28 -7.79 3.59 -8.13
CA TRP A 28 -7.21 2.26 -8.34
C TRP A 28 -5.83 2.12 -7.70
N GLY A 29 -5.38 0.87 -7.56
CA GLY A 29 -4.05 0.56 -7.05
C GLY A 29 -3.90 0.67 -5.53
N GLY A 30 -2.66 0.62 -5.04
CA GLY A 30 -2.35 0.43 -3.62
C GLY A 30 -2.91 1.51 -2.69
N ILE A 31 -2.94 2.79 -3.11
CA ILE A 31 -3.49 3.89 -2.29
C ILE A 31 -5.01 3.77 -2.20
N ALA A 32 -5.68 3.45 -3.30
CA ALA A 32 -7.12 3.21 -3.33
C ALA A 32 -7.51 2.01 -2.45
N HIS A 33 -6.73 0.93 -2.51
CA HIS A 33 -6.91 -0.23 -1.63
C HIS A 33 -6.71 0.12 -0.15
N TYR A 34 -5.70 0.93 0.17
CA TYR A 34 -5.48 1.44 1.52
C TYR A 34 -6.66 2.27 2.00
N ALA A 35 -7.12 3.24 1.18
CA ALA A 35 -8.22 4.12 1.54
C ALA A 35 -9.51 3.32 1.82
N TRP A 36 -9.83 2.34 0.97
CA TRP A 36 -11.00 1.48 1.16
C TRP A 36 -10.94 0.70 2.48
N ASN A 37 -9.81 0.03 2.74
CA ASN A 37 -9.65 -0.76 3.96
C ASN A 37 -9.71 0.11 5.23
N LEU A 38 -9.05 1.28 5.22
CA LEU A 38 -9.09 2.20 6.34
C LEU A 38 -10.52 2.73 6.58
N CYS A 39 -11.26 3.08 5.51
CA CYS A 39 -12.65 3.51 5.62
C CYS A 39 -13.52 2.39 6.21
N ALA A 40 -13.36 1.15 5.74
CA ALA A 40 -14.11 0.01 6.25
C ALA A 40 -13.83 -0.25 7.74
N ALA A 41 -12.57 -0.16 8.15
CA ALA A 41 -12.16 -0.35 9.54
C ALA A 41 -12.61 0.80 10.45
N LEU A 42 -12.54 2.06 9.98
CA LEU A 42 -13.04 3.24 10.71
C LEU A 42 -14.56 3.18 10.89
N ALA A 43 -15.32 2.79 9.86
CA ALA A 43 -16.75 2.59 9.95
C ALA A 43 -17.09 1.47 10.95
N GLY A 44 -16.30 0.39 10.98
CA GLY A 44 -16.40 -0.67 11.99
C GLY A 44 -16.05 -0.21 13.41
N ALA A 45 -15.26 0.85 13.55
CA ALA A 45 -14.91 1.48 14.83
C ALA A 45 -15.89 2.61 15.25
N GLY A 46 -16.98 2.83 14.51
CA GLY A 46 -18.01 3.81 14.84
C GLY A 46 -17.79 5.22 14.29
N VAL A 47 -16.83 5.40 13.37
CA VAL A 47 -16.65 6.67 12.65
C VAL A 47 -17.59 6.70 11.42
N GLU A 48 -18.34 7.78 11.25
CA GLU A 48 -19.14 8.03 10.06
C GLU A 48 -18.21 8.49 8.92
N VAL A 49 -17.92 7.61 7.97
CA VAL A 49 -16.94 7.86 6.91
C VAL A 49 -17.62 8.04 5.56
N SER A 50 -17.23 9.07 4.81
CA SER A 50 -17.47 9.19 3.37
C SER A 50 -16.16 9.22 2.61
N LEU A 51 -16.04 8.37 1.58
CA LEU A 51 -14.88 8.33 0.68
C LEU A 51 -15.20 9.11 -0.60
N LEU A 52 -14.47 10.18 -0.85
CA LEU A 52 -14.49 10.89 -2.11
C LEU A 52 -13.35 10.39 -3.00
N THR A 53 -13.71 9.80 -4.14
CA THR A 53 -12.75 9.13 -5.04
C THR A 53 -13.05 9.37 -6.51
N ASN A 54 -12.26 8.74 -7.38
CA ASN A 54 -12.36 8.82 -8.83
C ASN A 54 -13.61 8.08 -9.37
N ARG A 55 -14.12 8.54 -10.50
CA ARG A 55 -15.23 7.88 -11.23
C ARG A 55 -14.91 6.45 -11.60
N GLU A 56 -13.66 6.17 -11.96
CA GLU A 56 -13.14 4.85 -12.29
C GLU A 56 -12.70 4.10 -11.01
N TRP A 57 -13.62 3.99 -10.05
CA TRP A 57 -13.36 3.32 -8.78
C TRP A 57 -13.34 1.80 -8.94
N GLU A 58 -12.16 1.20 -8.76
CA GLU A 58 -11.91 -0.24 -8.96
C GLU A 58 -12.70 -1.13 -7.98
N LEU A 59 -12.81 -0.70 -6.72
CA LEU A 59 -13.39 -1.52 -5.65
C LEU A 59 -14.90 -1.35 -5.48
N GLY A 60 -15.57 -0.74 -6.46
CA GLY A 60 -17.00 -0.47 -6.40
C GLY A 60 -17.91 -1.72 -6.38
N HIS A 61 -17.34 -2.89 -6.62
CA HIS A 61 -18.02 -4.18 -6.52
C HIS A 61 -17.96 -4.79 -5.11
N LEU A 62 -17.11 -4.26 -4.22
CA LEU A 62 -16.98 -4.75 -2.85
C LEU A 62 -18.05 -4.13 -1.94
N PRO A 63 -18.66 -4.92 -1.05
CA PRO A 63 -19.61 -4.41 -0.08
C PRO A 63 -18.90 -3.49 0.93
N CYS A 64 -19.46 -2.32 1.20
CA CYS A 64 -18.93 -1.40 2.21
C CYS A 64 -20.05 -0.86 3.10
N ARG A 65 -19.68 -0.43 4.32
CA ARG A 65 -20.57 0.18 5.31
C ARG A 65 -20.32 1.69 5.45
N PHE A 66 -19.79 2.31 4.40
CA PHE A 66 -19.50 3.73 4.33
C PHE A 66 -19.93 4.28 2.96
N GLU A 67 -20.14 5.58 2.89
CA GLU A 67 -20.53 6.25 1.65
C GLU A 67 -19.32 6.34 0.68
N VAL A 68 -19.55 6.11 -0.63
CA VAL A 68 -18.55 6.31 -1.67
C VAL A 68 -19.07 7.30 -2.70
N ASP A 69 -18.50 8.51 -2.71
CA ASP A 69 -18.74 9.54 -3.72
C ASP A 69 -17.66 9.46 -4.82
N ARG A 70 -18.08 9.17 -6.06
CA ARG A 70 -17.19 9.09 -7.23
C ARG A 70 -17.13 10.44 -7.96
N GLY A 71 -16.92 11.52 -7.21
CA GLY A 71 -16.97 12.88 -7.71
C GLY A 71 -15.78 13.32 -8.54
N PHE A 72 -14.61 12.70 -8.38
CA PHE A 72 -13.41 13.09 -9.11
C PHE A 72 -13.40 12.58 -10.55
N ALA A 73 -12.95 13.43 -11.47
CA ALA A 73 -13.02 13.20 -12.93
C ALA A 73 -11.63 12.83 -13.54
N GLY A 74 -10.72 12.22 -12.75
CA GLY A 74 -9.37 11.92 -13.21
C GLY A 74 -8.51 13.17 -13.40
N ASP A 75 -7.50 13.09 -14.25
CA ASP A 75 -6.51 14.16 -14.47
C ASP A 75 -7.06 15.41 -15.19
N VAL A 76 -8.28 15.34 -15.71
CA VAL A 76 -8.91 16.42 -16.48
C VAL A 76 -9.75 17.31 -15.58
N GLY A 77 -9.22 18.50 -15.28
CA GLY A 77 -10.00 19.55 -14.65
C GLY A 77 -9.82 19.71 -13.14
N TYR A 78 -8.66 20.19 -12.69
CA TYR A 78 -8.39 20.49 -11.28
C TYR A 78 -9.53 21.25 -10.60
N LEU A 79 -10.05 22.34 -11.21
CA LEU A 79 -11.15 23.15 -10.64
C LEU A 79 -12.44 22.35 -10.47
N ARG A 80 -12.71 21.39 -11.36
CA ARG A 80 -13.89 20.51 -11.24
C ARG A 80 -13.74 19.58 -10.03
N ASN A 81 -12.54 19.04 -9.83
CA ASN A 81 -12.25 18.17 -8.68
C ASN A 81 -12.27 18.97 -7.38
N VAL A 82 -11.76 20.22 -7.36
CA VAL A 82 -11.89 21.12 -6.20
C VAL A 82 -13.37 21.44 -5.92
N LYS A 83 -14.19 21.64 -6.95
CA LYS A 83 -15.64 21.83 -6.77
C LYS A 83 -16.27 20.58 -6.13
N ALA A 84 -15.96 19.38 -6.63
CA ALA A 84 -16.48 18.12 -6.06
C ALA A 84 -16.08 17.96 -4.59
N LEU A 85 -14.82 18.26 -4.22
CA LEU A 85 -14.37 18.26 -2.85
C LEU A 85 -15.16 19.26 -2.00
N ARG A 86 -15.32 20.51 -2.46
CA ARG A 86 -16.07 21.52 -1.73
C ARG A 86 -17.53 21.11 -1.51
N ASP A 87 -18.17 20.56 -2.55
CA ASP A 87 -19.57 20.14 -2.51
C ASP A 87 -19.74 18.95 -1.53
N GLN A 88 -18.77 18.00 -1.49
CA GLN A 88 -18.75 16.91 -0.50
C GLN A 88 -18.59 17.44 0.92
N LEU A 89 -17.66 18.38 1.17
CA LEU A 89 -17.46 18.97 2.50
C LEU A 89 -18.71 19.72 2.97
N ALA A 90 -19.40 20.41 2.07
CA ALA A 90 -20.63 21.12 2.39
C ALA A 90 -21.79 20.17 2.73
N ARG A 91 -21.90 19.03 2.06
CA ARG A 91 -22.93 18.02 2.32
C ARG A 91 -22.68 17.25 3.63
N SER A 92 -21.47 16.76 3.82
CA SER A 92 -21.13 15.86 4.96
C SER A 92 -20.83 16.62 6.25
N GLN A 93 -20.42 17.91 6.17
CA GLN A 93 -19.98 18.71 7.32
C GLN A 93 -19.06 17.89 8.26
N PRO A 94 -17.90 17.43 7.77
CA PRO A 94 -17.05 16.52 8.53
C PRO A 94 -16.34 17.24 9.68
N ASP A 95 -16.01 16.48 10.71
CA ASP A 95 -15.15 16.91 11.81
C ASP A 95 -13.65 16.86 11.41
N VAL A 96 -13.31 16.07 10.36
CA VAL A 96 -11.96 15.91 9.83
C VAL A 96 -11.97 15.53 8.35
N VAL A 97 -10.96 16.01 7.61
CA VAL A 97 -10.65 15.56 6.25
C VAL A 97 -9.34 14.79 6.27
N HIS A 98 -9.33 13.55 5.76
CA HIS A 98 -8.13 12.73 5.68
C HIS A 98 -7.73 12.47 4.23
N VAL A 99 -6.60 13.00 3.82
CA VAL A 99 -6.11 12.97 2.44
C VAL A 99 -5.14 11.82 2.26
N GLN A 100 -5.43 10.93 1.31
CA GLN A 100 -4.58 9.80 0.93
C GLN A 100 -3.74 10.10 -0.30
N SER A 101 -4.29 10.88 -1.23
CA SER A 101 -3.59 11.31 -2.43
C SER A 101 -4.01 12.72 -2.84
N LEU A 102 -3.10 13.42 -3.48
CA LEU A 102 -3.29 14.81 -3.90
C LEU A 102 -3.85 14.88 -5.33
N LEU A 103 -4.65 15.92 -5.61
CA LEU A 103 -5.10 16.24 -6.97
C LEU A 103 -3.94 16.78 -7.83
N SER A 104 -3.10 17.62 -7.22
CA SER A 104 -1.92 18.22 -7.84
C SER A 104 -0.96 18.70 -6.75
N THR A 105 0.27 18.21 -6.73
CA THR A 105 1.26 18.62 -5.72
C THR A 105 1.49 20.12 -5.69
N ARG A 106 1.40 20.82 -6.84
CA ARG A 106 1.65 22.26 -6.95
C ARG A 106 0.45 23.10 -6.51
N LEU A 107 -0.76 22.77 -6.97
CA LEU A 107 -1.96 23.56 -6.68
C LEU A 107 -2.52 23.25 -5.29
N ASP A 108 -2.38 22.04 -4.84
CA ASP A 108 -2.81 21.57 -3.53
C ASP A 108 -2.02 22.26 -2.40
N ALA A 109 -0.77 22.67 -2.63
CA ALA A 109 -0.01 23.49 -1.69
C ALA A 109 -0.69 24.84 -1.33
N LEU A 110 -1.58 25.33 -2.20
CA LEU A 110 -2.41 26.51 -1.97
C LEU A 110 -3.80 26.16 -1.46
N LEU A 111 -4.35 25.02 -1.85
CA LEU A 111 -5.70 24.58 -1.51
C LEU A 111 -5.83 24.16 -0.04
N TRP A 112 -4.96 23.29 0.45
CA TRP A 112 -5.08 22.71 1.77
C TRP A 112 -4.95 23.71 2.93
N PRO A 113 -4.12 24.76 2.87
CA PRO A 113 -4.14 25.83 3.87
C PRO A 113 -5.48 26.55 4.00
N VAL A 114 -6.25 26.64 2.90
CA VAL A 114 -7.58 27.27 2.90
C VAL A 114 -8.63 26.33 3.52
N ILE A 115 -8.59 25.05 3.17
CA ILE A 115 -9.51 24.04 3.73
C ILE A 115 -9.28 23.88 5.23
N ARG A 116 -8.02 23.81 5.68
CA ARG A 116 -7.63 23.66 7.07
C ARG A 116 -8.21 24.74 8.00
N ARG A 117 -8.47 25.96 7.49
CA ARG A 117 -9.11 27.02 8.28
C ARG A 117 -10.55 26.73 8.67
N ARG A 118 -11.19 25.74 8.04
CA ARG A 118 -12.61 25.39 8.22
C ARG A 118 -12.82 24.03 8.86
N VAL A 119 -11.91 23.10 8.57
CA VAL A 119 -11.97 21.72 9.05
C VAL A 119 -10.55 21.18 9.21
N PRO A 120 -10.24 20.48 10.30
CA PRO A 120 -8.94 19.83 10.50
C PRO A 120 -8.58 18.89 9.36
N VAL A 121 -7.30 18.89 8.96
CA VAL A 121 -6.77 18.11 7.84
C VAL A 121 -5.71 17.13 8.34
N VAL A 122 -5.90 15.85 8.05
CA VAL A 122 -4.88 14.80 8.19
C VAL A 122 -4.38 14.41 6.81
N MET A 123 -3.10 14.15 6.65
CA MET A 123 -2.53 13.65 5.39
C MET A 123 -1.70 12.39 5.63
N THR A 124 -1.95 11.34 4.84
CA THR A 124 -1.11 10.15 4.84
C THR A 124 0.01 10.27 3.81
N VAL A 125 1.24 10.04 4.25
CA VAL A 125 2.42 10.02 3.40
C VAL A 125 2.71 8.58 2.98
N HIS A 126 2.19 8.17 1.84
CA HIS A 126 2.46 6.84 1.27
C HIS A 126 3.88 6.73 0.69
N ASN A 127 4.45 7.85 0.23
CA ASN A 127 5.81 7.92 -0.30
C ASN A 127 6.52 9.14 0.25
N VAL A 128 7.63 8.96 0.94
CA VAL A 128 8.45 10.05 1.50
C VAL A 128 9.38 10.70 0.47
N ARG A 129 9.49 10.13 -0.73
CA ARG A 129 10.22 10.68 -1.88
C ARG A 129 9.37 10.50 -3.12
N THR A 130 9.37 11.49 -4.00
CA THR A 130 8.95 11.27 -5.38
C THR A 130 9.91 10.27 -6.00
N HIS A 131 9.40 9.19 -6.57
CA HIS A 131 10.22 8.15 -7.19
C HIS A 131 10.99 8.65 -8.43
N GLU A 132 10.59 9.79 -8.96
CA GLU A 132 11.23 10.51 -10.05
C GLU A 132 11.80 11.81 -9.49
N ARG A 133 13.13 12.00 -9.63
CA ARG A 133 13.86 13.14 -9.07
C ARG A 133 13.54 14.44 -9.82
N ILE A 134 12.39 15.04 -9.57
CA ILE A 134 12.14 16.43 -9.91
C ILE A 134 12.21 17.21 -8.58
N ARG A 135 13.31 17.94 -8.35
CA ARG A 135 13.59 18.66 -7.09
C ARG A 135 12.45 19.59 -6.64
N TRP A 136 11.70 20.14 -7.58
CA TRP A 136 10.56 21.02 -7.31
C TRP A 136 9.32 20.30 -6.82
N ASP A 137 9.06 19.08 -7.32
CA ASP A 137 7.89 18.29 -6.90
C ASP A 137 8.04 17.79 -5.47
N ASP A 138 9.27 17.50 -5.04
CA ASP A 138 9.56 17.12 -3.65
C ASP A 138 9.26 18.27 -2.68
N TRP A 139 9.65 19.51 -3.02
CA TRP A 139 9.39 20.69 -2.20
C TRP A 139 7.89 21.01 -2.11
N THR A 140 7.15 21.00 -3.24
CA THR A 140 5.71 21.25 -3.24
C THR A 140 4.93 20.18 -2.50
N LEU A 141 5.33 18.93 -2.61
CA LEU A 141 4.75 17.80 -1.87
C LEU A 141 4.87 18.00 -0.34
N TRP A 142 6.08 18.37 0.14
CA TRP A 142 6.29 18.60 1.57
C TRP A 142 5.59 19.87 2.06
N ARG A 143 5.37 20.85 1.21
CA ARG A 143 4.51 22.00 1.54
C ARG A 143 3.04 21.60 1.71
N CYS A 144 2.53 20.67 0.91
CA CYS A 144 1.19 20.12 1.13
C CYS A 144 1.10 19.45 2.51
N PHE A 145 2.06 18.59 2.84
CA PHE A 145 2.08 17.92 4.15
C PHE A 145 2.25 18.90 5.33
N ALA A 146 3.03 19.96 5.16
CA ALA A 146 3.17 21.02 6.17
C ALA A 146 1.87 21.82 6.39
N ALA A 147 0.93 21.77 5.47
CA ALA A 147 -0.37 22.39 5.61
C ALA A 147 -1.38 21.54 6.41
N ALA A 148 -1.06 20.30 6.76
CA ALA A 148 -1.92 19.44 7.57
C ALA A 148 -1.83 19.75 9.07
N ASP A 149 -2.87 19.41 9.84
CA ASP A 149 -2.87 19.42 11.31
C ASP A 149 -2.14 18.22 11.88
N ALA A 150 -2.16 17.10 11.13
CA ALA A 150 -1.37 15.91 11.43
C ALA A 150 -0.98 15.17 10.17
N VAL A 151 0.17 14.51 10.22
CA VAL A 151 0.71 13.67 9.15
C VAL A 151 0.81 12.24 9.65
N VAL A 152 0.25 11.31 8.89
CA VAL A 152 0.33 9.86 9.13
C VAL A 152 1.41 9.27 8.24
N VAL A 153 2.27 8.45 8.81
CA VAL A 153 3.28 7.64 8.12
C VAL A 153 3.18 6.17 8.53
N HIS A 154 3.74 5.25 7.75
CA HIS A 154 3.55 3.81 7.99
C HIS A 154 4.75 3.10 8.62
N THR A 155 5.91 3.75 8.70
CA THR A 155 7.15 3.18 9.26
C THR A 155 7.91 4.23 10.08
N GLN A 156 8.74 3.78 11.02
CA GLN A 156 9.61 4.70 11.78
C GLN A 156 10.59 5.44 10.88
N ARG A 157 11.12 4.76 9.86
CA ARG A 157 11.97 5.39 8.84
C ARG A 157 11.24 6.53 8.10
N ALA A 158 9.96 6.35 7.78
CA ALA A 158 9.14 7.42 7.18
C ALA A 158 8.92 8.58 8.16
N ALA A 159 8.68 8.28 9.44
CA ALA A 159 8.55 9.30 10.48
C ALA A 159 9.82 10.12 10.63
N ASP A 160 11.00 9.50 10.61
CA ASP A 160 12.28 10.21 10.70
C ASP A 160 12.53 11.12 9.49
N VAL A 161 12.13 10.67 8.29
CA VAL A 161 12.19 11.54 7.10
C VAL A 161 11.22 12.72 7.24
N ALA A 162 9.98 12.47 7.69
CA ALA A 162 8.97 13.50 7.88
C ALA A 162 9.41 14.53 8.93
N ARG A 163 9.98 14.13 10.07
CA ARG A 163 10.52 15.03 11.10
C ARG A 163 11.60 15.97 10.58
N ARG A 164 12.44 15.52 9.64
CA ARG A 164 13.48 16.35 9.01
C ARG A 164 12.96 17.28 7.93
N ARG A 165 11.76 17.08 7.42
CA ARG A 165 11.19 17.82 6.29
C ARG A 165 10.06 18.77 6.69
N LEU A 166 9.34 18.43 7.74
CA LEU A 166 8.22 19.22 8.24
C LEU A 166 8.70 20.26 9.26
N PRO A 167 7.92 21.34 9.48
CA PRO A 167 8.22 22.32 10.52
C PRO A 167 8.36 21.69 11.90
N THR A 168 9.18 22.29 12.74
CA THR A 168 9.30 21.91 14.16
C THR A 168 7.93 21.98 14.84
N GLY A 169 7.55 20.91 15.54
CA GLY A 169 6.24 20.81 16.19
C GLY A 169 5.13 20.23 15.32
N ALA A 170 5.39 19.89 14.05
CA ALA A 170 4.42 19.16 13.23
C ALA A 170 4.03 17.84 13.89
N ARG A 171 2.74 17.58 13.97
CA ARG A 171 2.22 16.31 14.50
C ARG A 171 2.40 15.19 13.49
N ILE A 172 3.23 14.21 13.83
CA ILE A 172 3.53 13.06 13.01
C ILE A 172 3.19 11.80 13.78
N GLU A 173 2.28 11.00 13.23
CA GLU A 173 1.85 9.73 13.82
C GLU A 173 2.29 8.57 12.95
N CYS A 174 2.97 7.58 13.55
CA CYS A 174 3.32 6.34 12.88
C CYS A 174 2.19 5.34 13.08
N ILE A 175 1.35 5.19 12.06
CA ILE A 175 0.24 4.23 12.04
C ILE A 175 0.54 3.21 10.96
N HIS A 176 0.78 1.96 11.36
CA HIS A 176 1.11 0.90 10.41
C HIS A 176 -0.04 0.65 9.43
N HIS A 177 0.32 0.29 8.23
CA HIS A 177 -0.61 -0.16 7.20
C HIS A 177 -1.25 -1.49 7.64
N GLY A 178 -2.52 -1.72 7.36
CA GLY A 178 -3.17 -3.01 7.61
C GLY A 178 -2.79 -4.08 6.57
N ASP A 179 -3.34 -5.27 6.74
CA ASP A 179 -3.17 -6.41 5.86
C ASP A 179 -3.86 -6.23 4.49
N ALA A 180 -3.66 -7.19 3.59
CA ALA A 180 -4.31 -7.24 2.28
C ALA A 180 -5.46 -8.27 2.22
N GLY A 181 -6.04 -8.63 3.37
CA GLY A 181 -7.05 -9.69 3.49
C GLY A 181 -8.28 -9.51 2.62
N PHE A 182 -8.64 -8.26 2.27
CA PHE A 182 -9.76 -7.97 1.37
C PHE A 182 -9.60 -8.59 -0.03
N LEU A 183 -8.37 -8.78 -0.51
CA LEU A 183 -8.09 -9.45 -1.78
C LEU A 183 -8.37 -10.96 -1.75
N GLN A 184 -8.57 -11.52 -0.56
CA GLN A 184 -8.87 -12.93 -0.35
C GLN A 184 -10.39 -13.21 -0.31
N GLY A 185 -11.25 -12.20 -0.39
CA GLY A 185 -12.70 -12.32 -0.26
C GLY A 185 -13.37 -13.19 -1.34
N GLY A 186 -12.68 -13.49 -2.46
CA GLY A 186 -13.10 -14.42 -3.50
C GLY A 186 -12.59 -15.86 -3.32
N GLY A 187 -11.93 -16.18 -2.20
CA GLY A 187 -11.19 -17.41 -1.99
C GLY A 187 -9.82 -17.37 -2.68
N ARG A 188 -8.83 -18.05 -2.08
CA ARG A 188 -7.52 -18.22 -2.70
C ARG A 188 -7.65 -19.29 -3.78
N PRO A 189 -7.34 -19.00 -5.07
CA PRO A 189 -7.35 -20.03 -6.09
C PRO A 189 -6.32 -21.12 -5.73
N ASP A 190 -6.64 -22.37 -6.10
CA ASP A 190 -5.64 -23.43 -5.99
C ASP A 190 -4.45 -23.15 -6.92
N ARG A 191 -3.31 -23.74 -6.58
CA ARG A 191 -2.05 -23.46 -7.28
C ARG A 191 -2.08 -23.88 -8.76
N LEU A 192 -2.68 -25.03 -9.07
CA LEU A 192 -2.73 -25.56 -10.43
C LEU A 192 -3.66 -24.73 -11.29
N GLY A 193 -4.84 -24.38 -10.77
CA GLY A 193 -5.79 -23.48 -11.44
C GLY A 193 -5.20 -22.10 -11.68
N ALA A 194 -4.48 -21.53 -10.71
CA ALA A 194 -3.78 -20.26 -10.84
C ALA A 194 -2.70 -20.33 -11.94
N ARG A 195 -1.89 -21.39 -11.99
CA ARG A 195 -0.88 -21.59 -13.04
C ARG A 195 -1.51 -21.72 -14.42
N ALA A 196 -2.55 -22.55 -14.55
CA ALA A 196 -3.26 -22.73 -15.81
C ALA A 196 -3.85 -21.40 -16.31
N GLY A 197 -4.51 -20.63 -15.44
CA GLY A 197 -5.08 -19.31 -15.77
C GLY A 197 -4.03 -18.26 -16.16
N LEU A 198 -2.81 -18.40 -15.67
CA LEU A 198 -1.68 -17.53 -16.01
C LEU A 198 -0.85 -18.06 -17.20
N GLY A 199 -1.17 -19.25 -17.75
CA GLY A 199 -0.39 -19.86 -18.83
C GLY A 199 0.98 -20.35 -18.39
N LEU A 200 1.12 -20.77 -17.12
CA LEU A 200 2.38 -21.24 -16.54
C LEU A 200 2.41 -22.77 -16.51
N PRO A 201 3.58 -23.41 -16.70
CA PRO A 201 3.70 -24.85 -16.58
C PRO A 201 3.34 -25.32 -15.15
N SER A 202 2.56 -26.40 -15.05
CA SER A 202 2.05 -26.91 -13.76
C SER A 202 3.14 -27.32 -12.78
N GLN A 203 4.26 -27.88 -13.28
CA GLN A 203 5.37 -28.39 -12.47
C GLN A 203 6.56 -27.41 -12.35
N ALA A 204 6.51 -26.27 -13.01
CA ALA A 204 7.59 -25.28 -12.95
C ALA A 204 7.77 -24.71 -11.55
N LYS A 205 8.99 -24.27 -11.24
CA LYS A 205 9.32 -23.45 -10.07
C LYS A 205 9.15 -21.97 -10.42
N ILE A 206 8.19 -21.31 -9.80
CA ILE A 206 7.79 -19.95 -10.17
C ILE A 206 8.35 -18.93 -9.21
N VAL A 207 9.25 -18.07 -9.71
CA VAL A 207 9.72 -16.85 -9.05
C VAL A 207 8.81 -15.70 -9.49
N LEU A 208 8.22 -14.96 -8.55
CA LEU A 208 7.30 -13.85 -8.80
C LEU A 208 7.94 -12.51 -8.42
N ALA A 209 8.05 -11.60 -9.38
CA ALA A 209 8.33 -10.17 -9.16
C ALA A 209 7.04 -9.38 -9.40
N PHE A 210 6.33 -8.99 -8.33
CA PHE A 210 5.02 -8.36 -8.40
C PHE A 210 5.03 -6.88 -8.01
N GLY A 211 4.18 -6.09 -8.69
CA GLY A 211 3.91 -4.68 -8.41
C GLY A 211 4.58 -3.74 -9.40
N ALA A 212 4.32 -2.43 -9.26
CA ALA A 212 4.76 -1.41 -10.22
C ALA A 212 6.23 -1.56 -10.61
N ILE A 213 6.51 -1.60 -11.91
CA ILE A 213 7.85 -1.76 -12.46
C ILE A 213 8.54 -0.40 -12.43
N ARG A 214 9.67 -0.33 -11.69
CA ARG A 214 10.50 0.86 -11.52
C ARG A 214 11.97 0.46 -11.36
N PRO A 215 12.94 1.29 -11.77
CA PRO A 215 14.37 0.96 -11.72
C PRO A 215 14.88 0.55 -10.33
N TYR A 216 14.39 1.19 -9.25
CA TYR A 216 14.83 0.88 -7.89
C TYR A 216 14.45 -0.53 -7.43
N LYS A 217 13.51 -1.19 -8.10
CA LYS A 217 13.11 -2.58 -7.78
C LYS A 217 14.09 -3.64 -8.29
N GLY A 218 15.11 -3.23 -9.03
CA GLY A 218 16.24 -4.09 -9.38
C GLY A 218 15.89 -5.29 -10.26
N LEU A 219 14.87 -5.19 -11.12
CA LEU A 219 14.41 -6.31 -11.96
C LEU A 219 15.48 -6.84 -12.91
N HIS A 220 16.40 -6.00 -13.39
CA HIS A 220 17.55 -6.45 -14.19
C HIS A 220 18.39 -7.51 -13.45
N GLY A 221 18.60 -7.30 -12.13
CA GLY A 221 19.29 -8.28 -11.29
C GLY A 221 18.51 -9.58 -11.13
N VAL A 222 17.18 -9.50 -11.06
CA VAL A 222 16.31 -10.70 -10.98
C VAL A 222 16.34 -11.48 -12.29
N ILE A 223 16.32 -10.79 -13.46
CA ILE A 223 16.42 -11.42 -14.78
C ILE A 223 17.78 -12.12 -14.94
N ALA A 224 18.87 -11.46 -14.53
CA ALA A 224 20.20 -12.07 -14.56
C ALA A 224 20.31 -13.27 -13.60
N ALA A 225 19.72 -13.17 -12.41
CA ALA A 225 19.68 -14.25 -11.43
C ALA A 225 18.91 -15.48 -11.95
N LEU A 226 17.86 -15.29 -12.75
CA LEU A 226 17.12 -16.39 -13.37
C LEU A 226 18.03 -17.24 -14.28
N ALA A 227 18.87 -16.60 -15.12
CA ALA A 227 19.79 -17.31 -16.00
C ALA A 227 20.74 -18.25 -15.22
N GLU A 228 21.32 -17.75 -14.12
CA GLU A 228 22.19 -18.55 -13.26
C GLU A 228 21.41 -19.63 -12.50
N LEU A 229 20.21 -19.30 -12.02
CA LEU A 229 19.36 -20.22 -11.28
C LEU A 229 18.94 -21.43 -12.16
N ARG A 230 18.61 -21.19 -13.43
CA ARG A 230 18.21 -22.23 -14.40
C ARG A 230 19.33 -23.22 -14.74
N ARG A 231 20.60 -22.89 -14.51
CA ARG A 231 21.71 -23.84 -14.67
C ARG A 231 21.62 -25.00 -13.67
N ARG A 232 21.03 -24.77 -12.48
CA ARG A 232 20.82 -25.79 -11.44
C ARG A 232 19.38 -26.26 -11.33
N HIS A 233 18.43 -25.38 -11.72
CA HIS A 233 16.98 -25.60 -11.66
C HIS A 233 16.37 -25.21 -13.00
N PRO A 234 16.51 -26.05 -14.07
CA PRO A 234 16.11 -25.69 -15.43
C PRO A 234 14.60 -25.47 -15.58
N ASP A 235 13.80 -25.99 -14.68
CA ASP A 235 12.34 -25.84 -14.57
C ASP A 235 11.89 -24.51 -13.93
N THR A 236 12.84 -23.58 -13.67
CA THR A 236 12.50 -22.28 -13.04
C THR A 236 12.00 -21.27 -14.06
N TRP A 237 10.90 -20.61 -13.71
CA TRP A 237 10.28 -19.53 -14.46
C TRP A 237 10.24 -18.23 -13.63
N LEU A 238 10.30 -17.11 -14.33
CA LEU A 238 10.11 -15.78 -13.74
C LEU A 238 8.83 -15.14 -14.26
N VAL A 239 7.97 -14.73 -13.35
CA VAL A 239 6.79 -13.93 -13.66
C VAL A 239 7.06 -12.49 -13.18
N ILE A 240 7.04 -11.54 -14.09
CA ILE A 240 7.10 -10.10 -13.79
C ILE A 240 5.74 -9.52 -14.11
N ALA A 241 5.03 -9.02 -13.10
CA ALA A 241 3.66 -8.52 -13.26
C ALA A 241 3.44 -7.20 -12.50
N GLY A 242 2.91 -6.20 -13.21
CA GLY A 242 2.58 -4.89 -12.66
C GLY A 242 2.81 -3.75 -13.66
N PRO A 243 2.22 -2.56 -13.43
CA PRO A 243 2.31 -1.45 -14.37
C PRO A 243 3.76 -0.95 -14.51
N LEU A 244 4.18 -0.69 -15.73
CA LEU A 244 5.45 -0.05 -16.03
C LEU A 244 5.29 1.46 -15.78
N LEU A 245 5.83 1.94 -14.67
CA LEU A 245 5.72 3.35 -14.28
C LEU A 245 7.00 4.17 -14.56
N ALA A 246 8.13 3.48 -14.82
CA ALA A 246 9.38 4.14 -15.22
C ALA A 246 10.29 3.16 -15.97
N GLY A 247 11.06 3.65 -16.94
CA GLY A 247 11.82 2.87 -17.90
C GLY A 247 10.99 2.55 -19.14
N SER A 248 11.48 1.66 -19.99
CA SER A 248 10.79 1.22 -21.20
C SER A 248 10.58 -0.30 -21.23
N GLU A 249 9.55 -0.75 -21.90
CA GLU A 249 9.30 -2.17 -22.09
C GLU A 249 10.44 -2.85 -22.86
N ASP A 250 10.99 -2.16 -23.87
CA ASP A 250 12.11 -2.64 -24.69
C ASP A 250 13.40 -2.83 -23.88
N GLU A 251 13.63 -2.02 -22.85
CA GLU A 251 14.76 -2.17 -21.94
C GLU A 251 14.71 -3.52 -21.22
N TYR A 252 13.55 -3.87 -20.65
CA TYR A 252 13.36 -5.15 -19.95
C TYR A 252 13.34 -6.35 -20.89
N ARG A 253 12.68 -6.24 -22.06
CA ARG A 253 12.71 -7.29 -23.09
C ARG A 253 14.13 -7.54 -23.61
N SER A 254 14.91 -6.47 -23.78
CA SER A 254 16.32 -6.59 -24.17
C SER A 254 17.16 -7.25 -23.07
N ALA A 255 16.89 -6.97 -21.79
CA ALA A 255 17.56 -7.64 -20.68
C ALA A 255 17.25 -9.15 -20.66
N ILE A 256 15.99 -9.53 -20.90
CA ILE A 256 15.53 -10.93 -20.97
C ILE A 256 16.28 -11.65 -22.12
N ARG A 257 16.31 -11.07 -23.33
CA ARG A 257 17.04 -11.64 -24.47
C ARG A 257 18.53 -11.79 -24.21
N ARG A 258 19.17 -10.75 -23.63
CA ARG A 258 20.62 -10.82 -23.28
C ARG A 258 20.95 -11.90 -22.27
N ALA A 259 20.00 -12.19 -21.37
CA ALA A 259 20.13 -13.26 -20.39
C ALA A 259 19.80 -14.65 -20.95
N ALA A 260 19.31 -14.74 -22.20
CA ALA A 260 18.89 -15.97 -22.88
C ALA A 260 17.86 -16.78 -22.06
N VAL A 261 16.83 -16.11 -21.53
CA VAL A 261 15.77 -16.70 -20.70
C VAL A 261 14.37 -16.39 -21.21
N ASP A 262 14.23 -16.05 -22.49
CA ASP A 262 12.96 -15.67 -23.13
C ASP A 262 11.90 -16.75 -23.00
N ASP A 263 12.32 -18.01 -23.03
CA ASP A 263 11.47 -19.20 -22.91
C ASP A 263 10.90 -19.41 -21.49
N ALA A 264 11.43 -18.70 -20.48
CA ALA A 264 11.11 -18.90 -19.09
C ALA A 264 10.68 -17.61 -18.36
N VAL A 265 10.40 -16.53 -19.10
CA VAL A 265 9.93 -15.28 -18.52
C VAL A 265 8.55 -14.90 -19.02
N VAL A 266 7.59 -14.81 -18.10
CA VAL A 266 6.29 -14.19 -18.35
C VAL A 266 6.36 -12.73 -17.95
N PHE A 267 6.47 -11.84 -18.93
CA PHE A 267 6.57 -10.38 -18.71
C PHE A 267 5.22 -9.71 -19.02
N ARG A 268 4.54 -9.22 -17.96
CA ARG A 268 3.23 -8.55 -18.02
C ARG A 268 3.33 -7.12 -17.46
N PRO A 269 3.85 -6.15 -18.24
CA PRO A 269 4.09 -4.77 -17.79
C PRO A 269 2.81 -3.92 -17.78
N ARG A 270 1.73 -4.44 -17.19
CA ARG A 270 0.42 -3.78 -17.08
C ARG A 270 -0.13 -3.92 -15.68
N TYR A 271 -1.06 -3.05 -15.33
CA TYR A 271 -1.77 -3.12 -14.06
C TYR A 271 -2.49 -4.47 -13.90
N VAL A 272 -2.39 -5.04 -12.71
CA VAL A 272 -3.09 -6.27 -12.33
C VAL A 272 -4.28 -5.87 -11.46
N PRO A 273 -5.52 -6.07 -11.93
CA PRO A 273 -6.73 -5.77 -11.16
C PRO A 273 -6.76 -6.51 -9.83
N ALA A 274 -7.38 -5.91 -8.81
CA ALA A 274 -7.45 -6.47 -7.45
C ALA A 274 -7.93 -7.93 -7.43
N LYS A 275 -8.96 -8.26 -8.23
CA LYS A 275 -9.53 -9.62 -8.35
C LYS A 275 -8.54 -10.67 -8.86
N ASP A 276 -7.52 -10.27 -9.61
CA ASP A 276 -6.56 -11.18 -10.27
C ASP A 276 -5.27 -11.35 -9.44
N VAL A 277 -5.03 -10.47 -8.43
CA VAL A 277 -3.80 -10.45 -7.63
C VAL A 277 -3.54 -11.78 -6.94
N ALA A 278 -4.56 -12.37 -6.32
CA ALA A 278 -4.42 -13.62 -5.56
C ALA A 278 -3.88 -14.78 -6.43
N ALA A 279 -4.22 -14.82 -7.72
CA ALA A 279 -3.76 -15.86 -8.64
C ALA A 279 -2.24 -15.83 -8.86
N TYR A 280 -1.62 -14.65 -8.94
CA TYR A 280 -0.17 -14.52 -9.08
C TYR A 280 0.58 -15.09 -7.87
N PHE A 281 0.13 -14.75 -6.66
CA PHE A 281 0.75 -15.25 -5.43
C PHE A 281 0.45 -16.73 -5.18
N ALA A 282 -0.72 -17.23 -5.58
CA ALA A 282 -1.06 -18.66 -5.50
C ALA A 282 -0.22 -19.51 -6.46
N ALA A 283 0.09 -18.99 -7.66
CA ALA A 283 0.92 -19.67 -8.63
C ALA A 283 2.40 -19.74 -8.25
N ALA A 284 2.89 -18.79 -7.43
CA ALA A 284 4.29 -18.60 -7.10
C ALA A 284 4.81 -19.58 -6.03
N ASP A 285 6.08 -19.99 -6.18
CA ASP A 285 6.86 -20.70 -5.16
C ASP A 285 7.63 -19.73 -4.25
N VAL A 286 8.02 -18.59 -4.80
CA VAL A 286 8.72 -17.53 -4.07
C VAL A 286 8.44 -16.17 -4.70
N ALA A 287 8.23 -15.15 -3.87
CA ALA A 287 8.18 -13.76 -4.29
C ALA A 287 9.56 -13.11 -4.05
N VAL A 288 10.06 -12.36 -5.04
CA VAL A 288 11.37 -11.70 -5.00
C VAL A 288 11.24 -10.17 -4.96
N PHE A 289 11.96 -9.55 -4.02
CA PHE A 289 12.01 -8.10 -3.82
C PHE A 289 13.46 -7.62 -3.81
N ASN A 290 14.10 -7.54 -4.98
CA ASN A 290 15.50 -7.15 -5.16
C ASN A 290 15.67 -5.62 -5.19
N TYR A 291 15.10 -4.92 -4.21
CA TYR A 291 15.03 -3.46 -4.19
C TYR A 291 16.38 -2.83 -3.78
N ARG A 292 16.68 -1.67 -4.34
CA ARG A 292 17.87 -0.89 -3.96
C ARG A 292 17.61 0.01 -2.75
N ASP A 293 16.39 0.47 -2.59
CA ASP A 293 15.89 1.23 -1.43
C ASP A 293 14.37 1.17 -1.40
N ILE A 294 13.79 1.25 -0.19
CA ILE A 294 12.35 1.29 -0.03
C ILE A 294 11.96 1.90 1.33
N THR A 295 10.92 2.71 1.33
CA THR A 295 10.33 3.24 2.57
C THR A 295 9.22 2.33 3.08
N ASP A 296 8.38 1.85 2.16
CA ASP A 296 7.26 0.95 2.44
C ASP A 296 6.88 0.16 1.17
N SER A 297 6.36 -1.08 1.33
CA SER A 297 6.04 -1.94 0.20
C SER A 297 4.73 -2.71 0.39
N GLY A 298 3.68 -2.24 -0.29
CA GLY A 298 2.43 -2.97 -0.37
C GLY A 298 2.58 -4.37 -0.99
N SER A 299 3.47 -4.54 -1.99
CA SER A 299 3.71 -5.84 -2.61
C SER A 299 4.34 -6.86 -1.66
N LEU A 300 5.21 -6.42 -0.74
CA LEU A 300 5.76 -7.29 0.31
C LEU A 300 4.65 -7.76 1.25
N ARG A 301 3.77 -6.83 1.69
CA ARG A 301 2.62 -7.20 2.54
C ARG A 301 1.72 -8.22 1.86
N LEU A 302 1.41 -8.01 0.57
CA LEU A 302 0.68 -8.99 -0.23
C LEU A 302 1.33 -10.38 -0.18
N ALA A 303 2.65 -10.47 -0.37
CA ALA A 303 3.36 -11.75 -0.32
C ALA A 303 3.25 -12.42 1.05
N CYS A 304 3.43 -11.66 2.13
CA CYS A 304 3.30 -12.16 3.50
C CYS A 304 1.86 -12.63 3.80
N ASP A 305 0.84 -11.82 3.49
CA ASP A 305 -0.57 -12.13 3.73
C ASP A 305 -1.04 -13.35 2.92
N MET A 306 -0.57 -13.45 1.66
CA MET A 306 -0.84 -14.60 0.81
C MET A 306 -0.04 -15.85 1.21
N GLY A 307 0.85 -15.75 2.19
CA GLY A 307 1.70 -16.88 2.62
C GLY A 307 2.59 -17.38 1.49
N THR A 308 3.14 -16.47 0.69
CA THR A 308 4.12 -16.78 -0.34
C THR A 308 5.52 -16.59 0.25
N PRO A 309 6.44 -17.55 0.15
CA PRO A 309 7.82 -17.40 0.62
C PRO A 309 8.48 -16.17 0.00
N VAL A 310 9.30 -15.46 0.77
CA VAL A 310 9.91 -14.19 0.38
C VAL A 310 11.43 -14.28 0.35
N VAL A 311 12.03 -13.81 -0.76
CA VAL A 311 13.44 -13.44 -0.85
C VAL A 311 13.50 -11.94 -1.10
N ALA A 312 14.19 -11.19 -0.25
CA ALA A 312 14.25 -9.73 -0.33
C ALA A 312 15.65 -9.20 -0.05
N THR A 313 15.98 -8.03 -0.61
CA THR A 313 17.16 -7.29 -0.19
C THR A 313 16.96 -6.68 1.20
N ALA A 314 18.01 -6.64 1.99
CA ALA A 314 17.99 -6.11 3.35
C ALA A 314 18.04 -4.57 3.34
N VAL A 315 16.97 -3.91 2.81
CA VAL A 315 16.88 -2.45 2.69
C VAL A 315 15.64 -1.88 3.37
N GLY A 316 15.73 -0.65 3.83
CA GLY A 316 14.60 0.17 4.29
C GLY A 316 13.68 -0.57 5.26
N SER A 317 12.38 -0.52 4.99
CA SER A 317 11.34 -1.19 5.79
C SER A 317 11.45 -2.72 5.78
N PHE A 318 12.15 -3.33 4.82
CA PHE A 318 12.35 -4.78 4.83
C PHE A 318 13.17 -5.23 6.03
N ARG A 319 14.24 -4.49 6.42
CA ARG A 319 14.99 -4.74 7.66
C ARG A 319 14.17 -4.48 8.93
N GLU A 320 13.20 -3.60 8.88
CA GLU A 320 12.34 -3.27 10.02
C GLU A 320 11.35 -4.41 10.32
N PHE A 321 10.80 -5.04 9.28
CA PHE A 321 9.73 -6.03 9.42
C PHE A 321 10.19 -7.48 9.28
N LEU A 322 11.23 -7.76 8.51
CA LEU A 322 11.64 -9.13 8.18
C LEU A 322 12.84 -9.58 8.99
N THR A 323 12.86 -10.86 9.31
CA THR A 323 13.98 -11.55 9.97
C THR A 323 14.51 -12.64 9.04
N ASP A 324 15.83 -12.58 8.70
CA ASP A 324 16.45 -13.57 7.83
C ASP A 324 16.35 -14.98 8.41
N GLY A 325 16.07 -15.93 7.54
CA GLY A 325 15.88 -17.35 7.87
C GLY A 325 14.59 -17.68 8.63
N ARG A 326 13.83 -16.66 9.10
CA ARG A 326 12.60 -16.86 9.87
C ARG A 326 11.35 -16.43 9.11
N THR A 327 11.29 -15.18 8.61
CA THR A 327 10.13 -14.63 7.90
C THR A 327 10.42 -14.35 6.43
N ALA A 328 11.69 -14.31 6.05
CA ALA A 328 12.17 -14.18 4.68
C ALA A 328 13.62 -14.66 4.59
N ARG A 329 14.14 -14.80 3.36
CA ARG A 329 15.58 -14.79 3.12
C ARG A 329 15.98 -13.38 2.74
N LEU A 330 16.90 -12.80 3.51
CA LEU A 330 17.42 -11.47 3.28
C LEU A 330 18.82 -11.53 2.67
N VAL A 331 19.06 -10.72 1.65
CA VAL A 331 20.35 -10.60 0.96
C VAL A 331 20.80 -9.14 0.92
N GLU A 332 22.09 -8.87 0.89
CA GLU A 332 22.58 -7.50 0.75
C GLU A 332 22.28 -6.94 -0.65
N PRO A 333 21.94 -5.64 -0.75
CA PRO A 333 21.66 -4.99 -2.04
C PRO A 333 22.88 -5.07 -2.97
N GLY A 334 22.67 -5.53 -4.20
CA GLY A 334 23.72 -5.65 -5.21
C GLY A 334 24.50 -6.99 -5.16
N ASP A 335 24.27 -7.83 -4.16
CA ASP A 335 24.87 -9.16 -4.12
C ASP A 335 24.07 -10.16 -4.97
N ALA A 336 24.48 -10.27 -6.24
CA ALA A 336 23.83 -11.15 -7.21
C ALA A 336 24.00 -12.64 -6.84
N GLN A 337 25.12 -13.02 -6.26
CA GLN A 337 25.39 -14.42 -5.88
C GLN A 337 24.54 -14.82 -4.68
N ALA A 338 24.42 -13.97 -3.68
CA ALA A 338 23.54 -14.19 -2.53
C ALA A 338 22.06 -14.28 -2.99
N LEU A 339 21.63 -13.45 -3.95
CA LEU A 339 20.28 -13.52 -4.50
C LEU A 339 19.99 -14.87 -5.16
N VAL A 340 20.89 -15.36 -6.00
CA VAL A 340 20.78 -16.68 -6.65
C VAL A 340 20.75 -17.79 -5.60
N ALA A 341 21.67 -17.75 -4.63
CA ALA A 341 21.74 -18.75 -3.57
C ALA A 341 20.48 -18.78 -2.71
N ALA A 342 19.94 -17.59 -2.33
CA ALA A 342 18.72 -17.49 -1.54
C ALA A 342 17.49 -18.02 -2.28
N LEU A 343 17.31 -17.65 -3.57
CA LEU A 343 16.25 -18.17 -4.43
C LEU A 343 16.37 -19.69 -4.58
N GLY A 344 17.58 -20.19 -4.88
CA GLY A 344 17.84 -21.62 -5.02
C GLY A 344 17.52 -22.41 -3.76
N ALA A 345 17.91 -21.91 -2.58
CA ALA A 345 17.62 -22.55 -1.30
C ALA A 345 16.11 -22.64 -1.01
N VAL A 346 15.36 -21.55 -1.27
CA VAL A 346 13.90 -21.55 -1.09
C VAL A 346 13.21 -22.52 -2.04
N LEU A 347 13.66 -22.59 -3.29
CA LEU A 347 13.09 -23.50 -4.29
C LEU A 347 13.48 -24.97 -4.09
N ALA A 348 14.60 -25.25 -3.41
CA ALA A 348 15.10 -26.60 -3.13
C ALA A 348 14.43 -27.25 -1.92
N ASP A 349 13.99 -26.44 -0.93
CA ASP A 349 13.35 -26.91 0.31
C ASP A 349 11.97 -26.28 0.52
N PRO A 350 10.91 -26.89 -0.09
CA PRO A 350 9.54 -26.38 0.03
C PRO A 350 9.00 -26.38 1.48
N GLU A 351 9.46 -27.29 2.33
CA GLU A 351 9.03 -27.35 3.73
C GLU A 351 9.57 -26.18 4.54
N SER A 352 10.86 -25.88 4.41
CA SER A 352 11.46 -24.70 5.02
C SER A 352 10.84 -23.41 4.50
N ALA A 353 10.61 -23.33 3.17
CA ALA A 353 9.92 -22.22 2.55
C ALA A 353 8.50 -22.03 3.11
N ALA A 354 7.74 -23.10 3.31
CA ALA A 354 6.40 -23.05 3.88
C ALA A 354 6.41 -22.57 5.33
N ARG A 355 7.35 -23.06 6.17
CA ARG A 355 7.50 -22.58 7.56
C ARG A 355 7.83 -21.09 7.60
N MET A 356 8.71 -20.63 6.74
CA MET A 356 9.08 -19.21 6.63
C MET A 356 7.89 -18.35 6.19
N ALA A 357 7.12 -18.79 5.20
CA ALA A 357 5.91 -18.12 4.73
C ALA A 357 4.82 -18.07 5.82
N GLN A 358 4.66 -19.14 6.61
CA GLN A 358 3.76 -19.15 7.74
C GLN A 358 4.17 -18.16 8.83
N ALA A 359 5.46 -18.07 9.14
CA ALA A 359 5.98 -17.09 10.10
C ALA A 359 5.80 -15.65 9.60
N ALA A 360 6.01 -15.40 8.30
CA ALA A 360 5.73 -14.10 7.67
C ALA A 360 4.25 -13.73 7.73
N ARG A 361 3.36 -14.70 7.48
CA ARG A 361 1.91 -14.48 7.58
C ARG A 361 1.46 -14.20 9.02
N ALA A 362 2.02 -14.90 10.01
CA ALA A 362 1.74 -14.64 11.42
C ALA A 362 2.21 -13.25 11.84
N LEU A 363 3.39 -12.81 11.37
CA LEU A 363 3.88 -11.45 11.56
C LEU A 363 2.92 -10.43 10.93
N ALA A 364 2.49 -10.66 9.69
CA ALA A 364 1.54 -9.80 9.01
C ALA A 364 0.24 -9.64 9.82
N ALA A 365 -0.35 -10.74 10.28
CA ALA A 365 -1.60 -10.72 11.07
C ALA A 365 -1.46 -9.98 12.42
N SER A 366 -0.28 -9.99 13.03
CA SER A 366 -0.03 -9.33 14.32
C SER A 366 0.39 -7.86 14.17
N ALA A 367 1.22 -7.54 13.16
CA ALA A 367 1.82 -6.22 13.01
C ALA A 367 0.98 -5.28 12.11
N TRP A 368 0.15 -5.84 11.20
CA TRP A 368 -0.59 -5.10 10.19
C TRP A 368 -2.11 -5.31 10.35
N SER A 369 -2.68 -4.73 11.41
CA SER A 369 -4.10 -4.84 11.72
C SER A 369 -4.85 -3.57 11.33
N TRP A 370 -5.83 -3.68 10.43
CA TRP A 370 -6.74 -2.57 10.12
C TRP A 370 -7.53 -2.09 11.32
N ALA A 371 -7.89 -2.98 12.24
CA ALA A 371 -8.60 -2.62 13.46
C ALA A 371 -7.73 -1.71 14.36
N GLU A 372 -6.45 -2.03 14.53
CA GLU A 372 -5.52 -1.18 15.31
C GLU A 372 -5.19 0.12 14.57
N SER A 373 -5.02 0.07 13.24
CA SER A 373 -4.83 1.27 12.41
C SER A 373 -6.04 2.21 12.51
N ALA A 374 -7.25 1.69 12.46
CA ALA A 374 -8.47 2.47 12.61
C ALA A 374 -8.60 3.08 14.01
N LYS A 375 -8.33 2.32 15.08
CA LYS A 375 -8.33 2.83 16.46
C LYS A 375 -7.32 3.96 16.66
N ALA A 376 -6.10 3.80 16.12
CA ALA A 376 -5.08 4.84 16.18
C ALA A 376 -5.49 6.09 15.40
N THR A 377 -6.05 5.89 14.20
CA THR A 377 -6.54 6.98 13.34
C THR A 377 -7.72 7.71 13.98
N ALA A 378 -8.68 7.00 14.58
CA ALA A 378 -9.82 7.61 15.27
C ALA A 378 -9.37 8.46 16.47
N ARG A 379 -8.44 7.95 17.29
CA ARG A 379 -7.83 8.73 18.39
C ARG A 379 -7.12 9.99 17.89
N LEU A 380 -6.44 9.89 16.74
CA LEU A 380 -5.83 11.05 16.10
C LEU A 380 -6.88 12.09 15.70
N TYR A 381 -7.98 11.66 15.07
CA TYR A 381 -9.08 12.55 14.70
C TYR A 381 -9.68 13.28 15.89
N GLU A 382 -10.00 12.53 16.97
CA GLU A 382 -10.51 13.13 18.20
C GLU A 382 -9.56 14.18 18.80
N ALA A 383 -8.27 13.88 18.79
CA ALA A 383 -7.27 14.76 19.37
C ALA A 383 -7.08 16.06 18.58
N ILE A 384 -7.21 16.05 17.24
CA ILE A 384 -7.09 17.26 16.43
C ILE A 384 -8.41 18.04 16.38
N ALA A 385 -9.57 17.37 16.40
CA ALA A 385 -10.87 18.03 16.45
C ALA A 385 -11.09 18.81 17.76
N ARG A 386 -10.59 18.29 18.89
CA ARG A 386 -10.65 18.98 20.20
C ARG A 386 -9.62 20.10 20.34
N GLY A 387 -8.50 20.06 19.67
CA GLY A 387 -7.40 21.04 19.76
C GLY A 387 -7.60 22.27 18.87
N GLY A 388 -8.65 22.31 18.06
CA GLY A 388 -9.03 23.43 17.20
C GLY A 388 -10.17 24.30 17.74
N ALA A 389 -10.57 24.08 19.01
CA ALA A 389 -11.59 24.88 19.71
C ALA A 389 -10.95 25.93 20.61
#